data_10337c020e24fc695397bfa89725fc63
#
_entry.id   10337c020e24fc695397bfa89725fc63
#
_cell.length_a   1.000
_cell.length_b   1.000
_cell.length_c   1.000
_cell.angle_alpha   90.00
_cell.angle_beta   90.00
_cell.angle_gamma   90.00
#
_symmetry.space_group_name_H-M   'P 1'
#
loop_
_entity.id
_entity.type
_entity.pdbx_description
1 polymer ?
#
loop_
_entity_poly.entity_id
_entity_poly.type
_entity_poly.pdbx_seq_one_letter_code
_entity_poly.pdbx_strand_id
1 'polypeptide(L)'
;SDLLRNLEFGWKSSLADGKVTFNGLVYSMNWEDYQSTRYVYDLLTVAYVDNVGMATVQGAEVASYFNISDSFSMSLMANFNDPTMDDDIVDAGGTVLGNKGNTLAYVPEKRFILTMDKDFTLAGKPAYFSLDSSYTGRRWADETNTTPMQSYSMMNVRTGLDFGGGVSGELFINNANDTRPVLGLYDDFGDLRQTSSQPRVIGIRIRYRY
;
A
#
# COMPACT_ATOMS: atom_id res chain seq x y z
N SER A 1 10.34 23.10 -10.93
CA SER A 1 10.87 21.73 -10.81
C SER A 1 11.15 21.45 -9.37
N ASP A 2 11.00 20.23 -8.96
CA ASP A 2 11.35 19.71 -7.64
C ASP A 2 12.64 18.88 -7.71
N LEU A 3 13.25 18.62 -6.56
CA LEU A 3 14.47 17.84 -6.43
C LEU A 3 14.31 16.84 -5.30
N LEU A 4 14.45 15.55 -5.60
CA LEU A 4 14.49 14.47 -4.61
C LEU A 4 15.93 13.95 -4.46
N ARG A 5 16.44 14.02 -3.24
CA ARG A 5 17.70 13.37 -2.85
C ARG A 5 17.39 12.18 -1.97
N ASN A 6 17.94 11.02 -2.31
CA ASN A 6 17.71 9.79 -1.57
C ASN A 6 19.06 9.17 -1.16
N LEU A 7 19.16 8.79 0.12
CA LEU A 7 20.24 8.01 0.66
C LEU A 7 19.67 6.70 1.21
N GLU A 8 20.20 5.58 0.72
CA GLU A 8 19.75 4.24 1.11
C GLU A 8 20.92 3.38 1.58
N PHE A 9 20.66 2.58 2.60
CA PHE A 9 21.52 1.49 3.01
C PHE A 9 20.70 0.20 3.07
N GLY A 10 21.05 -0.76 2.21
CA GLY A 10 20.33 -2.02 2.08
C GLY A 10 21.20 -3.24 2.34
N TRP A 11 20.56 -4.33 2.73
CA TRP A 11 21.20 -5.64 2.86
C TRP A 11 20.33 -6.72 2.24
N LYS A 12 20.99 -7.80 1.82
CA LYS A 12 20.35 -9.02 1.31
C LYS A 12 21.02 -10.21 1.96
N SER A 13 20.20 -11.14 2.45
CA SER A 13 20.68 -12.36 3.08
C SER A 13 19.90 -13.57 2.61
N SER A 14 20.59 -14.69 2.51
CA SER A 14 20.03 -16.00 2.25
C SER A 14 20.52 -16.95 3.34
N LEU A 15 19.61 -17.56 4.06
CA LEU A 15 19.85 -18.36 5.24
C LEU A 15 19.23 -19.76 5.05
N ALA A 16 19.69 -20.73 5.83
CA ALA A 16 19.17 -22.11 5.85
C ALA A 16 19.13 -22.73 4.43
N ASP A 17 20.27 -22.70 3.72
CA ASP A 17 20.42 -23.24 2.35
C ASP A 17 19.38 -22.67 1.35
N GLY A 18 19.09 -21.36 1.46
CA GLY A 18 18.15 -20.67 0.59
C GLY A 18 16.68 -20.78 0.99
N LYS A 19 16.38 -21.47 2.08
CA LYS A 19 14.99 -21.59 2.58
C LYS A 19 14.43 -20.31 3.16
N VAL A 20 15.31 -19.41 3.61
CA VAL A 20 14.91 -18.11 4.15
C VAL A 20 15.70 -17.02 3.45
N THR A 21 15.01 -16.07 2.86
CA THR A 21 15.61 -14.80 2.46
C THR A 21 15.12 -13.70 3.38
N PHE A 22 16.03 -12.82 3.78
CA PHE A 22 15.74 -11.66 4.60
C PHE A 22 16.47 -10.46 4.02
N ASN A 23 15.74 -9.60 3.36
CA ASN A 23 16.24 -8.38 2.74
C ASN A 23 15.66 -7.17 3.47
N GLY A 24 16.42 -6.12 3.55
CA GLY A 24 15.93 -4.88 4.10
C GLY A 24 16.73 -3.69 3.62
N LEU A 25 16.15 -2.53 3.80
CA LEU A 25 16.82 -1.25 3.61
C LEU A 25 16.32 -0.24 4.64
N VAL A 26 17.16 0.75 4.90
CA VAL A 26 16.80 1.98 5.57
C VAL A 26 17.13 3.14 4.64
N TYR A 27 16.31 4.19 4.68
CA TYR A 27 16.45 5.30 3.76
C TYR A 27 16.13 6.64 4.39
N SER A 28 16.65 7.69 3.77
CA SER A 28 16.30 9.08 4.06
C SER A 28 16.16 9.82 2.73
N MET A 29 14.98 10.32 2.46
CA MET A 29 14.63 11.09 1.27
C MET A 29 14.40 12.53 1.69
N ASN A 30 15.09 13.47 1.05
CA ASN A 30 14.82 14.89 1.17
C ASN A 30 14.23 15.39 -0.14
N TRP A 31 13.03 15.93 -0.06
CA TRP A 31 12.30 16.45 -1.21
C TRP A 31 12.24 17.97 -1.13
N GLU A 32 13.03 18.62 -1.96
CA GLU A 32 13.12 20.08 -2.09
C GLU A 32 12.12 20.55 -3.15
N ASP A 33 11.50 21.69 -2.93
CA ASP A 33 10.51 22.28 -3.84
C ASP A 33 9.36 21.33 -4.18
N TYR A 34 8.95 20.52 -3.19
CA TYR A 34 7.83 19.57 -3.32
C TYR A 34 6.62 20.25 -3.97
N GLN A 35 6.04 19.60 -4.98
CA GLN A 35 4.95 20.14 -5.77
C GLN A 35 3.59 19.63 -5.29
N SER A 36 2.65 20.53 -5.09
CA SER A 36 1.25 20.24 -4.76
C SER A 36 0.30 20.96 -5.71
N THR A 37 -0.81 20.28 -6.04
CA THR A 37 -1.89 20.92 -6.81
C THR A 37 -2.69 21.83 -5.90
N ARG A 38 -2.87 23.06 -6.33
CA ARG A 38 -3.65 24.10 -5.65
C ARG A 38 -4.88 24.48 -6.47
N TYR A 39 -5.92 24.91 -5.77
CA TYR A 39 -7.16 25.36 -6.37
C TYR A 39 -7.43 26.79 -5.93
N VAL A 40 -7.76 27.67 -6.88
CA VAL A 40 -8.30 28.99 -6.61
C VAL A 40 -9.80 28.95 -6.85
N TYR A 41 -10.57 29.13 -5.80
CA TYR A 41 -12.04 29.07 -5.81
C TYR A 41 -12.67 30.46 -5.94
N ASP A 42 -12.14 31.34 -6.77
CA ASP A 42 -12.73 32.64 -7.02
C ASP A 42 -13.81 32.56 -8.12
N LEU A 43 -13.83 33.39 -9.11
CA LEU A 43 -14.83 33.40 -10.19
C LEU A 43 -14.78 32.19 -11.13
N LEU A 44 -13.63 31.54 -11.23
CA LEU A 44 -13.40 30.30 -12.00
C LEU A 44 -12.49 29.41 -11.17
N THR A 45 -12.86 28.14 -11.01
CA THR A 45 -11.95 27.17 -10.37
C THR A 45 -10.76 26.92 -11.28
N VAL A 46 -9.61 27.40 -10.88
CA VAL A 46 -8.35 27.17 -11.58
C VAL A 46 -7.48 26.26 -10.72
N ALA A 47 -7.08 25.12 -11.28
CA ALA A 47 -6.05 24.28 -10.68
C ALA A 47 -4.68 24.69 -11.23
N TYR A 48 -3.70 24.82 -10.34
CA TYR A 48 -2.31 25.07 -10.70
C TYR A 48 -1.39 24.23 -9.81
N VAL A 49 -0.18 23.97 -10.28
CA VAL A 49 0.85 23.27 -9.51
C VAL A 49 1.80 24.31 -8.96
N ASP A 50 2.05 24.23 -7.66
CA ASP A 50 2.94 25.13 -6.94
C ASP A 50 4.01 24.35 -6.19
N ASN A 51 5.19 24.96 -6.03
CA ASN A 51 6.26 24.45 -5.19
C ASN A 51 5.99 24.94 -3.76
N VAL A 52 5.74 23.99 -2.86
CA VAL A 52 5.13 24.31 -1.57
C VAL A 52 6.03 24.15 -0.36
N GLY A 53 7.29 23.75 -0.56
CA GLY A 53 8.27 23.63 0.52
C GLY A 53 9.10 22.37 0.47
N MET A 54 9.65 21.97 1.61
CA MET A 54 10.48 20.80 1.75
C MET A 54 9.81 19.74 2.61
N ALA A 55 10.14 18.47 2.33
CA ALA A 55 9.70 17.34 3.12
C ALA A 55 10.83 16.31 3.25
N THR A 56 10.89 15.66 4.40
CA THR A 56 11.79 14.55 4.67
C THR A 56 10.99 13.29 4.92
N VAL A 57 11.35 12.20 4.26
CA VAL A 57 10.78 10.88 4.50
C VAL A 57 11.91 9.94 4.93
N GLN A 58 11.90 9.53 6.18
CA GLN A 58 12.78 8.49 6.70
C GLN A 58 12.02 7.20 6.85
N GLY A 59 12.68 6.07 6.62
CA GLY A 59 11.97 4.80 6.71
C GLY A 59 12.84 3.58 6.68
N ALA A 60 12.16 2.46 6.84
CA ALA A 60 12.74 1.13 6.73
C ALA A 60 11.78 0.18 5.99
N GLU A 61 12.36 -0.67 5.15
CA GLU A 61 11.64 -1.73 4.46
C GLU A 61 12.26 -3.08 4.76
N VAL A 62 11.41 -4.08 4.92
CA VAL A 62 11.80 -5.47 5.09
C VAL A 62 11.00 -6.32 4.11
N ALA A 63 11.69 -7.22 3.41
CA ALA A 63 11.08 -8.24 2.58
C ALA A 63 11.70 -9.60 2.95
N SER A 64 10.87 -10.50 3.43
CA SER A 64 11.28 -11.84 3.87
C SER A 64 10.49 -12.89 3.11
N TYR A 65 11.16 -13.96 2.72
CA TYR A 65 10.55 -15.13 2.12
C TYR A 65 11.00 -16.38 2.89
N PHE A 66 10.05 -17.24 3.18
CA PHE A 66 10.24 -18.46 3.96
C PHE A 66 9.73 -19.65 3.17
N ASN A 67 10.62 -20.56 2.80
CA ASN A 67 10.31 -21.85 2.23
C ASN A 67 10.22 -22.87 3.37
N ILE A 68 9.05 -22.94 4.03
CA ILE A 68 8.85 -23.71 5.25
C ILE A 68 8.91 -25.20 4.96
N SER A 69 8.40 -25.61 3.81
CA SER A 69 8.52 -26.96 3.25
C SER A 69 8.37 -26.92 1.73
N ASP A 70 8.58 -28.04 1.04
CA ASP A 70 8.40 -28.17 -0.42
C ASP A 70 6.98 -27.79 -0.88
N SER A 71 6.03 -27.77 0.03
CA SER A 71 4.62 -27.48 -0.26
C SER A 71 4.05 -26.29 0.52
N PHE A 72 4.87 -25.56 1.28
CA PHE A 72 4.40 -24.40 2.04
C PHE A 72 5.44 -23.29 2.05
N SER A 73 5.04 -22.13 1.52
CA SER A 73 5.83 -20.91 1.52
C SER A 73 5.06 -19.73 2.13
N MET A 74 5.81 -18.76 2.63
CA MET A 74 5.27 -17.53 3.18
C MET A 74 6.18 -16.37 2.79
N SER A 75 5.59 -15.23 2.46
CA SER A 75 6.33 -13.97 2.32
C SER A 75 5.75 -12.91 3.25
N LEU A 76 6.62 -12.08 3.77
CA LEU A 76 6.26 -10.93 4.60
C LEU A 76 7.00 -9.70 4.06
N MET A 77 6.25 -8.65 3.75
CA MET A 77 6.78 -7.33 3.47
C MET A 77 6.29 -6.35 4.54
N ALA A 78 7.19 -5.53 5.05
CA ALA A 78 6.89 -4.46 6.00
C ALA A 78 7.57 -3.19 5.54
N ASN A 79 6.83 -2.09 5.62
CA ASN A 79 7.34 -0.74 5.37
C ASN A 79 6.95 0.14 6.55
N PHE A 80 7.91 0.95 7.00
CA PHE A 80 7.74 1.94 8.06
C PHE A 80 8.25 3.27 7.54
N ASN A 81 7.43 4.32 7.63
CA ASN A 81 7.73 5.67 7.16
C ASN A 81 7.53 6.69 8.27
N ASP A 82 8.38 7.68 8.30
CA ASP A 82 8.22 8.93 9.03
C ASP A 82 8.27 10.09 8.03
N PRO A 83 7.14 10.39 7.35
CA PRO A 83 7.05 11.42 6.33
C PRO A 83 6.70 12.76 6.96
N THR A 84 7.67 13.64 7.12
CA THR A 84 7.52 14.92 7.83
C THR A 84 7.70 16.10 6.88
N MET A 85 6.86 17.11 7.00
CA MET A 85 7.00 18.40 6.33
C MET A 85 8.05 19.25 7.07
N ASP A 86 9.03 19.74 6.35
CA ASP A 86 10.15 20.51 6.93
C ASP A 86 9.88 22.02 6.95
N ASP A 87 8.89 22.48 6.19
CA ASP A 87 8.43 23.87 6.11
C ASP A 87 6.93 23.98 6.28
N ASP A 88 6.47 25.19 6.63
CA ASP A 88 5.07 25.54 6.52
C ASP A 88 4.67 25.65 5.04
N ILE A 89 3.55 25.03 4.67
CA ILE A 89 2.95 25.19 3.36
C ILE A 89 1.99 26.39 3.43
N VAL A 90 2.23 27.39 2.60
CA VAL A 90 1.39 28.59 2.52
C VAL A 90 0.82 28.74 1.12
N ASP A 91 -0.40 29.27 1.02
CA ASP A 91 -0.98 29.67 -0.28
C ASP A 91 -0.44 31.03 -0.76
N ALA A 92 -0.85 31.43 -1.96
CA ALA A 92 -0.47 32.72 -2.53
C ALA A 92 -0.98 33.95 -1.72
N GLY A 93 -1.95 33.75 -0.85
CA GLY A 93 -2.49 34.77 0.08
C GLY A 93 -1.79 34.78 1.44
N GLY A 94 -0.84 33.86 1.68
CA GLY A 94 -0.13 33.71 2.94
C GLY A 94 -0.88 32.89 3.98
N THR A 95 -1.95 32.18 3.61
CA THR A 95 -2.68 31.28 4.51
C THR A 95 -1.87 29.99 4.69
N VAL A 96 -1.66 29.57 5.93
CA VAL A 96 -0.98 28.29 6.24
C VAL A 96 -1.94 27.14 5.94
N LEU A 97 -1.55 26.27 4.99
CA LEU A 97 -2.29 25.10 4.56
C LEU A 97 -1.72 23.80 5.15
N GLY A 98 -0.54 23.86 5.74
CA GLY A 98 0.11 22.76 6.43
C GLY A 98 1.26 23.29 7.26
N ASN A 99 1.41 22.80 8.48
CA ASN A 99 2.47 23.25 9.36
C ASN A 99 3.71 22.37 9.25
N LYS A 100 4.87 22.98 9.42
CA LYS A 100 6.10 22.25 9.67
C LYS A 100 5.89 21.21 10.78
N GLY A 101 6.39 20.00 10.56
CA GLY A 101 6.22 18.86 11.47
C GLY A 101 4.96 18.04 11.22
N ASN A 102 4.06 18.48 10.33
CA ASN A 102 2.94 17.66 9.89
C ASN A 102 3.41 16.49 9.02
N THR A 103 2.64 15.41 9.03
CA THR A 103 2.85 14.25 8.17
C THR A 103 2.39 14.55 6.75
N LEU A 104 3.15 14.15 5.74
CA LEU A 104 2.73 14.24 4.35
C LEU A 104 1.40 13.51 4.13
N ALA A 105 0.49 14.16 3.41
CA ALA A 105 -0.81 13.60 3.09
C ALA A 105 -0.70 12.28 2.31
N TYR A 106 -1.62 11.36 2.58
CA TYR A 106 -1.74 10.03 1.95
C TYR A 106 -0.60 9.06 2.20
N VAL A 107 0.44 9.40 2.93
CA VAL A 107 1.55 8.50 3.26
C VAL A 107 1.27 7.78 4.59
N PRO A 108 1.07 6.44 4.61
CA PRO A 108 0.87 5.70 5.84
C PRO A 108 2.20 5.52 6.58
N GLU A 109 2.19 5.64 7.91
CA GLU A 109 3.36 5.39 8.76
C GLU A 109 3.87 3.94 8.67
N LYS A 110 2.98 3.00 8.37
CA LYS A 110 3.34 1.58 8.24
C LYS A 110 2.41 0.83 7.29
N ARG A 111 2.99 -0.16 6.61
CA ARG A 111 2.29 -1.08 5.74
C ARG A 111 2.85 -2.48 5.89
N PHE A 112 1.98 -3.48 5.93
CA PHE A 112 2.35 -4.89 5.96
C PHE A 112 1.64 -5.65 4.86
N ILE A 113 2.33 -6.62 4.26
CA ILE A 113 1.76 -7.56 3.30
C ILE A 113 2.25 -8.94 3.70
N LEU A 114 1.33 -9.86 3.90
CA LEU A 114 1.60 -11.27 4.16
C LEU A 114 0.97 -12.10 3.04
N THR A 115 1.76 -12.97 2.43
CA THR A 115 1.28 -13.99 1.49
C THR A 115 1.64 -15.36 2.02
N MET A 116 0.72 -16.29 1.93
CA MET A 116 0.91 -17.69 2.31
C MET A 116 0.39 -18.59 1.19
N ASP A 117 1.21 -19.52 0.74
CA ASP A 117 0.87 -20.48 -0.30
C ASP A 117 1.11 -21.91 0.20
N LYS A 118 0.12 -22.75 0.03
CA LYS A 118 0.17 -24.15 0.42
C LYS A 118 -0.31 -25.05 -0.71
N ASP A 119 0.57 -25.92 -1.20
CA ASP A 119 0.22 -27.00 -2.09
C ASP A 119 -0.12 -28.27 -1.29
N PHE A 120 -1.10 -29.01 -1.75
CA PHE A 120 -1.52 -30.27 -1.14
C PHE A 120 -2.22 -31.18 -2.15
N THR A 121 -2.55 -32.39 -1.73
CA THR A 121 -3.32 -33.32 -2.55
C THR A 121 -4.70 -33.50 -1.96
N LEU A 122 -5.75 -33.32 -2.76
CA LEU A 122 -7.12 -33.56 -2.39
C LEU A 122 -7.72 -34.66 -3.29
N ALA A 123 -8.13 -35.77 -2.69
CA ALA A 123 -8.66 -36.93 -3.41
C ALA A 123 -7.73 -37.42 -4.55
N GLY A 124 -6.42 -37.43 -4.31
CA GLY A 124 -5.40 -37.83 -5.29
C GLY A 124 -5.08 -36.82 -6.39
N LYS A 125 -5.64 -35.59 -6.30
CA LYS A 125 -5.42 -34.52 -7.29
C LYS A 125 -4.66 -33.36 -6.69
N PRO A 126 -3.78 -32.68 -7.47
CA PRO A 126 -3.10 -31.50 -7.01
C PRO A 126 -4.08 -30.37 -6.66
N ALA A 127 -3.88 -29.77 -5.52
CA ALA A 127 -4.66 -28.67 -5.02
C ALA A 127 -3.75 -27.63 -4.35
N TYR A 128 -4.23 -26.40 -4.25
CA TYR A 128 -3.53 -25.34 -3.54
C TYR A 128 -4.47 -24.49 -2.71
N PHE A 129 -3.90 -23.82 -1.73
CA PHE A 129 -4.50 -22.75 -0.96
C PHE A 129 -3.57 -21.56 -0.96
N SER A 130 -4.11 -20.35 -1.15
CA SER A 130 -3.37 -19.10 -1.11
C SER A 130 -4.13 -18.06 -0.28
N LEU A 131 -3.40 -17.36 0.57
CA LEU A 131 -3.87 -16.26 1.39
C LEU A 131 -3.00 -15.04 1.14
N ASP A 132 -3.62 -13.91 0.75
CA ASP A 132 -2.99 -12.59 0.73
C ASP A 132 -3.65 -11.72 1.81
N SER A 133 -2.87 -11.15 2.69
CA SER A 133 -3.35 -10.20 3.69
C SER A 133 -2.51 -8.93 3.65
N SER A 134 -3.17 -7.77 3.67
CA SER A 134 -2.50 -6.48 3.74
C SER A 134 -3.05 -5.64 4.87
N TYR A 135 -2.18 -4.86 5.48
CA TYR A 135 -2.52 -3.82 6.45
C TYR A 135 -1.94 -2.49 5.99
N THR A 136 -2.74 -1.44 6.02
CA THR A 136 -2.31 -0.05 5.79
C THR A 136 -2.59 0.74 7.05
N GLY A 137 -1.58 1.40 7.58
CA GLY A 137 -1.65 2.24 8.76
C GLY A 137 -2.51 3.48 8.55
N ARG A 138 -2.74 4.19 9.64
CA ARG A 138 -3.37 5.52 9.62
C ARG A 138 -2.54 6.46 8.73
N ARG A 139 -3.23 7.39 8.08
CA ARG A 139 -2.65 8.49 7.29
C ARG A 139 -3.57 9.69 7.32
N TRP A 140 -3.15 10.81 6.76
CA TRP A 140 -3.93 12.02 6.65
C TRP A 140 -4.38 12.24 5.20
N ALA A 141 -5.54 12.83 5.00
CA ALA A 141 -6.04 13.19 3.68
C ALA A 141 -5.60 14.59 3.22
N ASP A 142 -5.02 15.35 4.13
CA ASP A 142 -4.64 16.74 3.93
C ASP A 142 -3.32 17.08 4.62
N GLU A 143 -2.66 18.13 4.17
CA GLU A 143 -1.40 18.63 4.72
C GLU A 143 -1.58 19.33 6.09
N THR A 144 -2.81 19.72 6.45
CA THR A 144 -3.12 20.28 7.77
C THR A 144 -3.18 19.23 8.86
N ASN A 145 -3.22 17.93 8.47
CA ASN A 145 -3.42 16.78 9.33
C ASN A 145 -4.71 16.86 10.18
N THR A 146 -5.76 17.44 9.62
CA THR A 146 -7.06 17.58 10.27
C THR A 146 -8.04 16.47 9.90
N THR A 147 -7.86 15.84 8.74
CA THR A 147 -8.73 14.78 8.23
C THR A 147 -8.05 13.41 8.29
N PRO A 148 -8.25 12.65 9.37
CA PRO A 148 -7.61 11.34 9.52
C PRO A 148 -8.28 10.27 8.67
N MET A 149 -7.49 9.50 7.95
CA MET A 149 -7.90 8.27 7.29
C MET A 149 -7.50 7.07 8.14
N GLN A 150 -8.48 6.28 8.56
CA GLN A 150 -8.26 5.16 9.48
C GLN A 150 -7.43 4.05 8.85
N SER A 151 -6.71 3.33 9.70
CA SER A 151 -6.03 2.09 9.30
C SER A 151 -7.03 1.00 8.91
N TYR A 152 -6.61 0.12 8.02
CA TYR A 152 -7.44 -0.99 7.58
C TYR A 152 -6.62 -2.22 7.19
N SER A 153 -7.28 -3.37 7.20
CA SER A 153 -6.74 -4.62 6.64
C SER A 153 -7.66 -5.12 5.54
N MET A 154 -7.07 -5.76 4.53
CA MET A 154 -7.77 -6.47 3.48
C MET A 154 -7.20 -7.87 3.34
N MET A 155 -8.05 -8.85 3.08
CA MET A 155 -7.68 -10.25 2.96
C MET A 155 -8.31 -10.86 1.72
N ASN A 156 -7.51 -11.60 0.95
CA ASN A 156 -7.96 -12.40 -0.19
C ASN A 156 -7.60 -13.87 0.05
N VAL A 157 -8.51 -14.74 -0.33
CA VAL A 157 -8.33 -16.20 -0.19
C VAL A 157 -8.61 -16.85 -1.52
N ARG A 158 -7.79 -17.83 -1.91
CA ARG A 158 -7.98 -18.64 -3.11
C ARG A 158 -7.70 -20.10 -2.79
N THR A 159 -8.44 -20.98 -3.40
CA THR A 159 -8.16 -22.40 -3.39
C THR A 159 -8.49 -23.00 -4.75
N GLY A 160 -7.64 -23.87 -5.23
CA GLY A 160 -7.80 -24.47 -6.54
C GLY A 160 -7.54 -25.97 -6.54
N LEU A 161 -8.10 -26.63 -7.53
CA LEU A 161 -8.00 -28.08 -7.75
C LEU A 161 -7.76 -28.35 -9.23
N ASP A 162 -6.76 -29.19 -9.54
CA ASP A 162 -6.54 -29.73 -10.88
C ASP A 162 -7.35 -31.03 -11.03
N PHE A 163 -8.38 -30.99 -11.87
CA PHE A 163 -9.22 -32.16 -12.16
C PHE A 163 -8.57 -33.17 -13.10
N GLY A 164 -7.41 -32.82 -13.70
CA GLY A 164 -6.78 -33.57 -14.79
C GLY A 164 -7.44 -33.33 -16.14
N GLY A 165 -6.84 -33.89 -17.21
CA GLY A 165 -7.33 -33.69 -18.58
C GLY A 165 -7.31 -32.21 -19.05
N GLY A 166 -6.41 -31.40 -18.49
CA GLY A 166 -6.33 -29.96 -18.80
C GLY A 166 -7.37 -29.10 -18.11
N VAL A 167 -8.20 -29.65 -17.22
CA VAL A 167 -9.27 -28.89 -16.51
C VAL A 167 -8.82 -28.56 -15.10
N SER A 168 -8.92 -27.29 -14.70
CA SER A 168 -8.73 -26.83 -13.33
C SER A 168 -9.84 -25.89 -12.89
N GLY A 169 -10.12 -25.88 -11.59
CA GLY A 169 -11.09 -24.98 -10.95
C GLY A 169 -10.46 -24.24 -9.79
N GLU A 170 -10.89 -23.02 -9.59
CA GLU A 170 -10.46 -22.13 -8.50
C GLU A 170 -11.70 -21.48 -7.88
N LEU A 171 -11.81 -21.52 -6.57
CA LEU A 171 -12.71 -20.68 -5.78
C LEU A 171 -11.90 -19.53 -5.21
N PHE A 172 -12.40 -18.31 -5.32
CA PHE A 172 -11.73 -17.14 -4.75
C PHE A 172 -12.69 -16.25 -3.95
N ILE A 173 -12.16 -15.62 -2.94
CA ILE A 173 -12.83 -14.61 -2.12
C ILE A 173 -11.90 -13.40 -2.06
N ASN A 174 -12.24 -12.34 -2.78
CA ASN A 174 -11.55 -11.05 -2.67
C ASN A 174 -12.21 -10.23 -1.57
N ASN A 175 -11.39 -9.53 -0.78
CA ASN A 175 -11.84 -8.76 0.38
C ASN A 175 -12.69 -9.64 1.34
N ALA A 176 -12.14 -10.75 1.80
CA ALA A 176 -12.84 -11.75 2.60
C ALA A 176 -13.39 -11.19 3.93
N ASN A 177 -12.75 -10.18 4.49
CA ASN A 177 -13.20 -9.47 5.69
C ASN A 177 -14.25 -8.38 5.42
N ASP A 178 -14.64 -8.15 4.16
CA ASP A 178 -15.62 -7.14 3.70
C ASP A 178 -15.33 -5.72 4.23
N THR A 179 -14.06 -5.38 4.37
CA THR A 179 -13.63 -4.05 4.81
C THR A 179 -13.81 -3.04 3.68
N ARG A 180 -14.40 -1.88 4.00
CA ARG A 180 -14.62 -0.79 3.04
C ARG A 180 -13.90 0.48 3.51
N PRO A 181 -12.56 0.49 3.41
CA PRO A 181 -11.78 1.62 3.83
C PRO A 181 -12.00 2.82 2.90
N VAL A 182 -11.83 4.00 3.45
CA VAL A 182 -11.67 5.20 2.65
C VAL A 182 -10.26 5.18 2.06
N LEU A 183 -10.15 5.12 0.74
CA LEU A 183 -8.88 5.07 0.00
C LEU A 183 -8.40 6.47 -0.40
N GLY A 184 -9.33 7.38 -0.64
CA GLY A 184 -9.09 8.77 -0.96
C GLY A 184 -10.26 9.64 -0.51
N LEU A 185 -9.94 10.85 -0.10
CA LEU A 185 -10.88 11.92 0.21
C LEU A 185 -10.52 13.12 -0.65
N TYR A 186 -11.48 13.79 -1.22
CA TYR A 186 -11.29 15.03 -1.95
C TYR A 186 -12.53 15.92 -1.82
N ASP A 187 -12.30 17.19 -1.70
CA ASP A 187 -13.34 18.21 -1.70
C ASP A 187 -13.58 18.65 -3.14
N ASP A 188 -14.81 18.54 -3.61
CA ASP A 188 -15.25 19.00 -4.91
C ASP A 188 -16.31 20.09 -4.71
N PHE A 189 -15.88 21.33 -4.66
CA PHE A 189 -16.73 22.52 -4.40
C PHE A 189 -17.54 22.47 -3.09
N GLY A 190 -16.92 22.00 -2.00
CA GLY A 190 -17.58 21.84 -0.69
C GLY A 190 -18.39 20.57 -0.55
N ASP A 191 -18.33 19.67 -1.55
CA ASP A 191 -18.91 18.33 -1.51
C ASP A 191 -17.79 17.31 -1.26
N LEU A 192 -17.68 16.85 -0.03
CA LEU A 192 -16.64 15.89 0.36
C LEU A 192 -16.93 14.51 -0.25
N ARG A 193 -16.13 14.12 -1.23
CA ARG A 193 -16.22 12.84 -1.91
C ARG A 193 -15.18 11.86 -1.41
N GLN A 194 -15.53 10.59 -1.43
CA GLN A 194 -14.60 9.52 -1.03
C GLN A 194 -14.53 8.41 -2.06
N THR A 195 -13.34 7.85 -2.23
CA THR A 195 -13.12 6.58 -2.92
C THR A 195 -13.02 5.47 -1.90
N SER A 196 -13.68 4.36 -2.14
CA SER A 196 -13.66 3.17 -1.28
C SER A 196 -13.23 1.94 -2.07
N SER A 197 -12.78 0.89 -1.37
CA SER A 197 -12.49 -0.40 -2.01
C SER A 197 -13.77 -1.08 -2.48
N GLN A 198 -13.59 -2.05 -3.39
CA GLN A 198 -14.68 -2.95 -3.76
C GLN A 198 -15.13 -3.79 -2.55
N PRO A 199 -16.44 -4.11 -2.45
CA PRO A 199 -16.95 -5.04 -1.44
C PRO A 199 -16.35 -6.43 -1.63
N ARG A 200 -16.64 -7.32 -0.68
CA ARG A 200 -16.31 -8.74 -0.82
C ARG A 200 -16.91 -9.31 -2.10
N VAL A 201 -16.07 -10.00 -2.86
CA VAL A 201 -16.47 -10.72 -4.08
C VAL A 201 -16.10 -12.18 -3.91
N ILE A 202 -17.07 -13.06 -4.11
CA ILE A 202 -16.87 -14.52 -4.14
C ILE A 202 -17.09 -14.97 -5.58
N GLY A 203 -16.17 -15.77 -6.10
CA GLY A 203 -16.24 -16.22 -7.49
C GLY A 203 -15.60 -17.57 -7.71
N ILE A 204 -15.96 -18.17 -8.84
CA ILE A 204 -15.40 -19.43 -9.32
C ILE A 204 -14.75 -19.14 -10.68
N ARG A 205 -13.58 -19.75 -10.91
CA ARG A 205 -12.87 -19.71 -12.20
C ARG A 205 -12.63 -21.16 -12.65
N ILE A 206 -13.01 -21.46 -13.87
CA ILE A 206 -12.70 -22.73 -14.53
C ILE A 206 -11.76 -22.44 -15.68
N ARG A 207 -10.68 -23.21 -15.80
CA ARG A 207 -9.72 -23.13 -16.90
C ARG A 207 -9.64 -24.47 -17.59
N TYR A 208 -9.55 -24.43 -18.93
CA TYR A 208 -9.27 -25.58 -19.76
C TYR A 208 -8.04 -25.27 -20.62
N ARG A 209 -7.08 -26.22 -20.63
CA ARG A 209 -5.90 -26.17 -21.50
C ARG A 209 -5.93 -27.38 -22.41
N TYR A 210 -5.94 -27.17 -23.69
CA TYR A 210 -5.90 -28.20 -24.75
C TYR A 210 -4.47 -28.36 -25.27
#